data_e1061eab3dc81897127ca4eb9f9286e6
#
_entry.id   e1061eab3dc81897127ca4eb9f9286e6
#
_cell.length_a   1.000
_cell.length_b   1.000
_cell.length_c   1.000
_cell.angle_alpha   90.00
_cell.angle_beta   90.00
_cell.angle_gamma   90.00
#
_symmetry.space_group_name_H-M   'P 1'
#
loop_
_entity.id
_entity.type
_entity.pdbx_description
1 polymer ?
#
loop_
_entity_poly.entity_id
_entity_poly.type
_entity_poly.pdbx_seq_one_letter_code
_entity_poly.pdbx_strand_id
1 'polypeptide(L)'
;MDTLRASWRQIEPWYLFMVILGAFNVGFCIMLVPQFVVLSFDSGLAKIGLIMAAWTAGPLVGPWFSKYIDKWGTPKVWLSGLFLVNACLAFAVQYSQSVLSLFVNMFIQGLIYAIGYSILNLLIVRRYEEKEWHGRTGMLIAAFIIGEVIGFGVAGRIEMPAAGFVGASIVMVLSSLLALVLVPDFNKSFIRTRSPEQRSQQVRKLLHSPFGIMALGWGLLCFAAQILFLPFPVLMREVFQIMPEHSSSVVSISGIIALSFYPIVGKLTERFGADNVLITSSAVKAMVFVVLAYCAFYYQPELMLIVLCMVFVNRCTWPFMMASSQIQAAQLSGECSKSMALTIFMAIASIGNFLSGVINSMVTASLGMSYIPLVAAITASVGVVLLFGNKYRELRHDQHIDQPKHYP
;
A
#
# COMPACT_ATOMS: atom_id res chain seq x y z
N MET A 1 -7.33 -12.12 -27.58
CA MET A 1 -5.86 -12.19 -27.74
C MET A 1 -5.29 -10.89 -28.27
N ASP A 2 -5.97 -10.18 -29.16
CA ASP A 2 -5.45 -8.93 -29.76
C ASP A 2 -5.38 -7.75 -28.79
N THR A 3 -6.31 -7.64 -27.85
CA THR A 3 -6.28 -6.65 -26.76
C THR A 3 -5.08 -6.84 -25.83
N LEU A 4 -4.70 -8.07 -25.50
CA LEU A 4 -3.51 -8.38 -24.72
C LEU A 4 -2.22 -8.03 -25.48
N ARG A 5 -2.14 -8.37 -26.77
CA ARG A 5 -0.98 -8.01 -27.60
C ARG A 5 -0.82 -6.50 -27.78
N ALA A 6 -1.91 -5.76 -27.89
CA ALA A 6 -1.90 -4.30 -27.94
C ALA A 6 -1.40 -3.70 -26.62
N SER A 7 -1.77 -4.29 -25.46
CA SER A 7 -1.31 -3.84 -24.15
C SER A 7 0.20 -4.02 -23.96
N TRP A 8 0.78 -5.16 -24.39
CA TRP A 8 2.22 -5.40 -24.23
C TRP A 8 3.10 -4.42 -25.04
N ARG A 9 2.60 -3.91 -26.17
CA ARG A 9 3.31 -2.87 -26.96
C ARG A 9 3.35 -1.49 -26.25
N GLN A 10 2.59 -1.31 -25.17
CA GLN A 10 2.56 -0.07 -24.40
C GLN A 10 3.53 -0.08 -23.21
N ILE A 11 4.25 -1.19 -22.96
CA ILE A 11 5.25 -1.27 -21.90
C ILE A 11 6.50 -0.51 -22.37
N GLU A 12 6.88 0.49 -21.61
CA GLU A 12 8.09 1.26 -21.85
C GLU A 12 9.19 0.91 -20.84
N PRO A 13 10.47 1.06 -21.20
CA PRO A 13 11.59 0.65 -20.33
C PRO A 13 11.58 1.29 -18.95
N TRP A 14 11.01 2.49 -18.80
CA TRP A 14 10.95 3.18 -17.51
C TRP A 14 9.98 2.55 -16.49
N TYR A 15 9.08 1.64 -16.92
CA TYR A 15 8.27 0.83 -15.98
C TYR A 15 9.15 -0.04 -15.07
N LEU A 16 10.38 -0.36 -15.48
CA LEU A 16 11.36 -1.07 -14.65
C LEU A 16 11.55 -0.40 -13.30
N PHE A 17 11.51 0.94 -13.23
CA PHE A 17 11.67 1.65 -11.96
C PHE A 17 10.52 1.42 -10.98
N MET A 18 9.32 1.14 -11.47
CA MET A 18 8.22 0.74 -10.61
C MET A 18 8.41 -0.68 -10.07
N VAL A 19 8.96 -1.60 -10.88
CA VAL A 19 9.37 -2.94 -10.42
C VAL A 19 10.41 -2.81 -9.31
N ILE A 20 11.43 -1.98 -9.49
CA ILE A 20 12.48 -1.76 -8.50
C ILE A 20 11.92 -1.15 -7.20
N LEU A 21 11.01 -0.15 -7.31
CA LEU A 21 10.35 0.43 -6.15
C LEU A 21 9.51 -0.60 -5.38
N GLY A 22 8.78 -1.45 -6.07
CA GLY A 22 8.01 -2.54 -5.47
C GLY A 22 8.90 -3.57 -4.79
N ALA A 23 9.97 -3.99 -5.48
CA ALA A 23 10.90 -4.98 -4.96
C ALA A 23 11.60 -4.51 -3.69
N PHE A 24 12.16 -3.31 -3.72
CA PHE A 24 12.93 -2.80 -2.59
C PHE A 24 12.02 -2.31 -1.46
N ASN A 25 11.12 -1.38 -1.73
CA ASN A 25 10.39 -0.72 -0.65
C ASN A 25 9.34 -1.62 0.01
N VAL A 26 8.71 -2.52 -0.73
CA VAL A 26 7.73 -3.44 -0.15
C VAL A 26 8.36 -4.80 0.12
N GLY A 27 8.91 -5.46 -0.90
CA GLY A 27 9.46 -6.80 -0.75
C GLY A 27 10.62 -6.86 0.26
N PHE A 28 11.68 -6.09 0.00
CA PHE A 28 12.88 -6.12 0.84
C PHE A 28 12.66 -5.47 2.20
N CYS A 29 12.10 -4.26 2.28
CA CYS A 29 11.95 -3.55 3.55
C CYS A 29 11.04 -4.33 4.51
N ILE A 30 9.92 -4.87 4.06
CA ILE A 30 9.00 -5.62 4.91
C ILE A 30 9.61 -6.95 5.36
N MET A 31 10.43 -7.60 4.52
CA MET A 31 11.06 -8.86 4.91
C MET A 31 12.32 -8.69 5.76
N LEU A 32 13.19 -7.75 5.44
CA LEU A 32 14.51 -7.67 6.07
C LEU A 32 14.57 -6.73 7.25
N VAL A 33 13.83 -5.58 7.22
CA VAL A 33 13.90 -4.60 8.33
C VAL A 33 13.43 -5.21 9.65
N PRO A 34 12.27 -5.89 9.75
CA PRO A 34 11.87 -6.53 11.01
C PRO A 34 12.88 -7.55 11.52
N GLN A 35 13.45 -8.37 10.63
CA GLN A 35 14.47 -9.35 10.98
C GLN A 35 15.76 -8.67 11.48
N PHE A 36 16.22 -7.63 10.78
CA PHE A 36 17.38 -6.83 11.19
C PHE A 36 17.17 -6.21 12.59
N VAL A 37 15.98 -5.66 12.85
CA VAL A 37 15.64 -5.03 14.14
C VAL A 37 15.73 -6.04 15.29
N VAL A 38 15.20 -7.25 15.11
CA VAL A 38 15.25 -8.30 16.14
C VAL A 38 16.69 -8.76 16.42
N LEU A 39 17.51 -8.84 15.37
CA LEU A 39 18.90 -9.30 15.50
C LEU A 39 19.84 -8.24 16.07
N SER A 40 19.51 -6.94 15.86
CA SER A 40 20.44 -5.84 16.17
C SER A 40 20.11 -5.09 17.45
N PHE A 41 18.90 -5.22 17.99
CA PHE A 41 18.47 -4.42 19.15
C PHE A 41 17.84 -5.28 20.24
N ASP A 42 18.21 -5.02 21.49
CA ASP A 42 17.51 -5.57 22.65
C ASP A 42 16.04 -5.17 22.63
N SER A 43 15.14 -6.10 23.00
CA SER A 43 13.68 -5.91 22.90
C SER A 43 13.21 -5.54 21.49
N GLY A 44 13.88 -6.10 20.45
CA GLY A 44 13.65 -5.74 19.05
C GLY A 44 12.21 -5.92 18.58
N LEU A 45 11.48 -6.92 19.11
CA LEU A 45 10.09 -7.20 18.74
C LEU A 45 9.18 -5.96 18.88
N ALA A 46 9.27 -5.26 20.02
CA ALA A 46 8.48 -4.05 20.25
C ALA A 46 8.91 -2.85 19.37
N LYS A 47 10.17 -2.82 18.94
CA LYS A 47 10.74 -1.73 18.14
C LYS A 47 10.37 -1.80 16.66
N ILE A 48 10.01 -3.01 16.16
CA ILE A 48 9.64 -3.22 14.76
C ILE A 48 8.54 -2.24 14.33
N GLY A 49 7.45 -2.20 15.07
CA GLY A 49 6.31 -1.35 14.74
C GLY A 49 6.69 0.12 14.62
N LEU A 50 7.47 0.65 15.57
CA LEU A 50 7.91 2.05 15.57
C LEU A 50 8.81 2.37 14.36
N ILE A 51 9.78 1.51 14.05
CA ILE A 51 10.68 1.70 12.91
C ILE A 51 9.90 1.63 11.59
N MET A 52 8.99 0.68 11.47
CA MET A 52 8.14 0.54 10.28
C MET A 52 7.10 1.67 10.17
N ALA A 53 6.64 2.25 11.30
CA ALA A 53 5.83 3.46 11.30
C ALA A 53 6.56 4.63 10.64
N ALA A 54 7.86 4.80 10.92
CA ALA A 54 8.66 5.83 10.26
C ALA A 54 8.64 5.68 8.74
N TRP A 55 8.80 4.46 8.23
CA TRP A 55 8.72 4.19 6.80
C TRP A 55 7.34 4.54 6.22
N THR A 56 6.25 4.16 6.88
CA THR A 56 4.88 4.48 6.43
C THR A 56 4.50 5.94 6.61
N ALA A 57 5.23 6.72 7.43
CA ALA A 57 5.05 8.16 7.57
C ALA A 57 5.56 8.95 6.36
N GLY A 58 6.55 8.44 5.64
CA GLY A 58 7.10 9.11 4.44
C GLY A 58 6.05 9.52 3.42
N PRO A 59 5.12 8.64 3.01
CA PRO A 59 4.02 8.95 2.11
C PRO A 59 3.10 10.10 2.56
N LEU A 60 2.97 10.37 3.86
CA LEU A 60 2.17 11.51 4.36
C LEU A 60 2.77 12.86 3.96
N VAL A 61 4.09 12.92 3.86
CA VAL A 61 4.84 14.14 3.52
C VAL A 61 5.09 14.26 2.01
N GLY A 62 5.05 13.13 1.30
CA GLY A 62 5.33 13.03 -0.14
C GLY A 62 4.60 14.05 -1.02
N PRO A 63 3.28 14.32 -0.84
CA PRO A 63 2.54 15.29 -1.66
C PRO A 63 3.09 16.72 -1.62
N TRP A 64 3.80 17.10 -0.56
CA TRP A 64 4.44 18.43 -0.47
C TRP A 64 5.60 18.58 -1.44
N PHE A 65 6.30 17.50 -1.72
CA PHE A 65 7.42 17.48 -2.67
C PHE A 65 6.97 17.50 -4.13
N SER A 66 5.75 17.03 -4.44
CA SER A 66 5.23 17.00 -5.80
C SER A 66 5.25 18.38 -6.48
N LYS A 67 5.02 19.47 -5.72
CA LYS A 67 5.08 20.85 -6.21
C LYS A 67 6.46 21.23 -6.76
N TYR A 68 7.52 20.74 -6.12
CA TYR A 68 8.90 21.01 -6.54
C TYR A 68 9.27 20.20 -7.77
N ILE A 69 8.81 18.94 -7.85
CA ILE A 69 9.03 18.08 -9.01
C ILE A 69 8.38 18.67 -10.26
N ASP A 70 7.14 19.17 -10.12
CA ASP A 70 6.42 19.84 -11.20
C ASP A 70 7.16 21.09 -11.72
N LYS A 71 7.79 21.84 -10.83
CA LYS A 71 8.50 23.08 -11.17
C LYS A 71 9.82 22.82 -11.90
N TRP A 72 10.54 21.76 -11.55
CA TRP A 72 11.90 21.51 -12.03
C TRP A 72 12.00 20.66 -13.30
N GLY A 73 10.89 20.02 -13.74
CA GLY A 73 10.73 19.50 -15.10
C GLY A 73 11.63 18.34 -15.55
N THR A 74 12.53 17.83 -14.69
CA THR A 74 13.53 16.82 -15.03
C THR A 74 13.34 15.51 -14.24
N PRO A 75 12.35 14.66 -14.59
CA PRO A 75 12.02 13.45 -13.82
C PRO A 75 13.20 12.47 -13.76
N LYS A 76 14.01 12.36 -14.81
CA LYS A 76 15.18 11.47 -14.85
C LYS A 76 16.24 11.82 -13.80
N VAL A 77 16.53 13.11 -13.60
CA VAL A 77 17.52 13.57 -12.60
C VAL A 77 16.98 13.32 -11.19
N TRP A 78 15.68 13.59 -10.96
CA TRP A 78 15.04 13.33 -9.69
C TRP A 78 15.05 11.84 -9.33
N LEU A 79 14.60 10.96 -10.24
CA LEU A 79 14.61 9.52 -9.99
C LEU A 79 16.01 8.98 -9.78
N SER A 80 16.98 9.41 -10.58
CA SER A 80 18.38 9.04 -10.40
C SER A 80 18.88 9.43 -9.01
N GLY A 81 18.67 10.69 -8.61
CA GLY A 81 19.07 11.18 -7.28
C GLY A 81 18.38 10.41 -6.14
N LEU A 82 17.09 10.13 -6.27
CA LEU A 82 16.33 9.36 -5.27
C LEU A 82 16.88 7.94 -5.13
N PHE A 83 17.16 7.25 -6.23
CA PHE A 83 17.77 5.91 -6.18
C PHE A 83 19.17 5.93 -5.59
N LEU A 84 19.99 6.95 -5.90
CA LEU A 84 21.32 7.07 -5.32
C LEU A 84 21.26 7.32 -3.80
N VAL A 85 20.40 8.23 -3.35
CA VAL A 85 20.19 8.46 -1.90
C VAL A 85 19.68 7.18 -1.23
N ASN A 86 18.74 6.47 -1.87
CA ASN A 86 18.21 5.21 -1.34
C ASN A 86 19.29 4.12 -1.25
N ALA A 87 20.22 4.07 -2.21
CA ALA A 87 21.39 3.18 -2.15
C ALA A 87 22.26 3.46 -0.93
N CYS A 88 22.58 4.74 -0.68
CA CYS A 88 23.35 5.15 0.49
C CYS A 88 22.63 4.79 1.81
N LEU A 89 21.31 5.01 1.86
CA LEU A 89 20.50 4.68 3.04
C LEU A 89 20.40 3.16 3.26
N ALA A 90 20.20 2.37 2.20
CA ALA A 90 20.19 0.92 2.30
C ALA A 90 21.53 0.39 2.81
N PHE A 91 22.65 0.90 2.26
CA PHE A 91 23.97 0.56 2.75
C PHE A 91 24.19 0.96 4.21
N ALA A 92 23.67 2.12 4.62
CA ALA A 92 23.82 2.64 5.97
C ALA A 92 23.00 1.85 7.03
N VAL A 93 22.01 1.04 6.65
CA VAL A 93 21.22 0.23 7.58
C VAL A 93 22.12 -0.65 8.44
N GLN A 94 23.15 -1.29 7.86
CA GLN A 94 24.05 -2.20 8.58
C GLN A 94 24.87 -1.51 9.68
N TYR A 95 25.05 -0.19 9.61
CA TYR A 95 25.77 0.61 10.59
C TYR A 95 24.85 1.29 11.61
N SER A 96 23.55 1.02 11.55
CA SER A 96 22.57 1.63 12.46
C SER A 96 22.70 1.02 13.86
N GLN A 97 23.38 1.73 14.77
CA GLN A 97 23.61 1.30 16.15
C GLN A 97 22.50 1.74 17.12
N SER A 98 21.58 2.58 16.70
CA SER A 98 20.49 3.08 17.53
C SER A 98 19.14 3.00 16.81
N VAL A 99 18.07 2.83 17.58
CA VAL A 99 16.70 2.84 17.08
C VAL A 99 16.39 4.16 16.37
N LEU A 100 16.91 5.28 16.88
CA LEU A 100 16.70 6.60 16.28
C LEU A 100 17.36 6.71 14.90
N SER A 101 18.60 6.21 14.74
CA SER A 101 19.27 6.24 13.43
C SER A 101 18.52 5.43 12.39
N LEU A 102 18.03 4.23 12.78
CA LEU A 102 17.25 3.39 11.88
C LEU A 102 15.85 3.99 11.59
N PHE A 103 15.23 4.61 12.59
CA PHE A 103 13.96 5.33 12.42
C PHE A 103 14.07 6.45 11.38
N VAL A 104 15.10 7.31 11.50
CA VAL A 104 15.34 8.40 10.55
C VAL A 104 15.64 7.83 9.15
N ASN A 105 16.47 6.79 9.08
CA ASN A 105 16.79 6.11 7.82
C ASN A 105 15.51 5.59 7.14
N MET A 106 14.65 4.88 7.86
CA MET A 106 13.39 4.34 7.33
C MET A 106 12.41 5.43 6.93
N PHE A 107 12.32 6.52 7.70
CA PHE A 107 11.49 7.67 7.32
C PHE A 107 11.90 8.27 5.97
N ILE A 108 13.21 8.48 5.77
CA ILE A 108 13.73 9.03 4.52
C ILE A 108 13.50 8.03 3.36
N GLN A 109 13.70 6.73 3.57
CA GLN A 109 13.39 5.70 2.56
C GLN A 109 11.90 5.70 2.17
N GLY A 110 11.00 5.80 3.16
CA GLY A 110 9.56 5.92 2.91
C GLY A 110 9.19 7.18 2.12
N LEU A 111 9.85 8.30 2.41
CA LEU A 111 9.69 9.55 1.65
C LEU A 111 10.19 9.41 0.20
N ILE A 112 11.35 8.80 -0.01
CA ILE A 112 11.91 8.51 -1.33
C ILE A 112 10.96 7.63 -2.14
N TYR A 113 10.40 6.60 -1.50
CA TYR A 113 9.41 5.74 -2.12
C TYR A 113 8.18 6.53 -2.60
N ALA A 114 7.61 7.37 -1.75
CA ALA A 114 6.44 8.17 -2.09
C ALA A 114 6.69 9.15 -3.23
N ILE A 115 7.86 9.81 -3.23
CA ILE A 115 8.26 10.74 -4.28
C ILE A 115 8.51 9.99 -5.59
N GLY A 116 9.24 8.89 -5.57
CA GLY A 116 9.52 8.07 -6.74
C GLY A 116 8.25 7.52 -7.38
N TYR A 117 7.33 6.99 -6.55
CA TYR A 117 6.01 6.53 -7.00
C TYR A 117 5.20 7.67 -7.66
N SER A 118 5.23 8.87 -7.07
CA SER A 118 4.56 10.04 -7.61
C SER A 118 5.14 10.49 -8.94
N ILE A 119 6.47 10.49 -9.11
CA ILE A 119 7.13 10.85 -10.38
C ILE A 119 6.71 9.89 -11.49
N LEU A 120 6.71 8.58 -11.23
CA LEU A 120 6.34 7.57 -12.23
C LEU A 120 4.86 7.69 -12.65
N ASN A 121 3.95 7.99 -11.72
CA ASN A 121 2.56 8.28 -12.06
C ASN A 121 2.42 9.60 -12.85
N LEU A 122 3.21 10.61 -12.50
CA LEU A 122 3.19 11.89 -13.20
C LEU A 122 3.68 11.75 -14.65
N LEU A 123 4.62 10.85 -14.95
CA LEU A 123 5.05 10.55 -16.33
C LEU A 123 3.88 10.10 -17.19
N ILE A 124 2.94 9.29 -16.66
CA ILE A 124 1.75 8.88 -17.39
C ILE A 124 0.90 10.10 -17.74
N VAL A 125 0.59 10.94 -16.74
CA VAL A 125 -0.30 12.09 -16.91
C VAL A 125 0.30 13.16 -17.84
N ARG A 126 1.62 13.31 -17.84
CA ARG A 126 2.32 14.34 -18.64
C ARG A 126 2.66 13.92 -20.05
N ARG A 127 2.79 12.63 -20.31
CA ARG A 127 3.28 12.09 -21.58
C ARG A 127 2.18 11.58 -22.48
N TYR A 128 1.07 11.11 -21.92
CA TYR A 128 0.03 10.41 -22.67
C TYR A 128 -1.30 11.15 -22.64
N GLU A 129 -2.18 10.80 -23.58
CA GLU A 129 -3.55 11.31 -23.64
C GLU A 129 -4.41 10.70 -22.52
N GLU A 130 -5.43 11.43 -22.08
CA GLU A 130 -6.31 11.02 -20.96
C GLU A 130 -6.97 9.66 -21.19
N LYS A 131 -7.32 9.33 -22.44
CA LYS A 131 -7.89 8.02 -22.82
C LYS A 131 -6.96 6.83 -22.54
N GLU A 132 -5.62 7.05 -22.47
CA GLU A 132 -4.63 6.00 -22.22
C GLU A 132 -4.29 5.84 -20.73
N TRP A 133 -4.62 6.83 -19.88
CA TRP A 133 -4.18 6.85 -18.49
C TRP A 133 -4.59 5.61 -17.72
N HIS A 134 -5.84 5.13 -17.86
CA HIS A 134 -6.33 3.96 -17.15
C HIS A 134 -5.52 2.69 -17.47
N GLY A 135 -5.29 2.43 -18.74
CA GLY A 135 -4.50 1.27 -19.16
C GLY A 135 -3.05 1.33 -18.67
N ARG A 136 -2.41 2.49 -18.83
CA ARG A 136 -1.00 2.69 -18.45
C ARG A 136 -0.80 2.69 -16.93
N THR A 137 -1.71 3.28 -16.16
CA THR A 137 -1.68 3.21 -14.68
C THR A 137 -1.88 1.76 -14.21
N GLY A 138 -2.78 1.01 -14.84
CA GLY A 138 -2.94 -0.42 -14.54
C GLY A 138 -1.66 -1.22 -14.77
N MET A 139 -0.94 -0.96 -15.88
CA MET A 139 0.36 -1.59 -16.13
C MET A 139 1.43 -1.17 -15.13
N LEU A 140 1.44 0.10 -14.71
CA LEU A 140 2.37 0.59 -13.72
C LEU A 140 2.15 -0.09 -12.37
N ILE A 141 0.90 -0.29 -11.96
CA ILE A 141 0.54 -1.03 -10.75
C ILE A 141 0.96 -2.51 -10.89
N ALA A 142 0.73 -3.13 -12.06
CA ALA A 142 1.17 -4.50 -12.31
C ALA A 142 2.71 -4.63 -12.20
N ALA A 143 3.45 -3.68 -12.76
CA ALA A 143 4.91 -3.62 -12.63
C ALA A 143 5.35 -3.51 -11.16
N PHE A 144 4.66 -2.69 -10.35
CA PHE A 144 4.90 -2.59 -8.92
C PHE A 144 4.70 -3.91 -8.19
N ILE A 145 3.60 -4.63 -8.46
CA ILE A 145 3.29 -5.91 -7.83
C ILE A 145 4.29 -6.99 -8.26
N ILE A 146 4.71 -6.99 -9.53
CA ILE A 146 5.79 -7.89 -10.01
C ILE A 146 7.06 -7.65 -9.20
N GLY A 147 7.43 -6.39 -8.99
CA GLY A 147 8.55 -6.02 -8.13
C GLY A 147 8.39 -6.53 -6.71
N GLU A 148 7.24 -6.28 -6.10
CA GLU A 148 6.91 -6.76 -4.76
C GLU A 148 7.09 -8.29 -4.64
N VAL A 149 6.57 -9.05 -5.59
CA VAL A 149 6.70 -10.52 -5.66
C VAL A 149 8.17 -10.95 -5.72
N ILE A 150 8.96 -10.33 -6.60
CA ILE A 150 10.40 -10.60 -6.72
C ILE A 150 11.11 -10.26 -5.40
N GLY A 151 10.80 -9.09 -4.83
CA GLY A 151 11.37 -8.63 -3.57
C GLY A 151 11.12 -9.60 -2.42
N PHE A 152 9.86 -10.05 -2.22
CA PHE A 152 9.52 -11.05 -1.22
C PHE A 152 10.24 -12.38 -1.46
N GLY A 153 10.21 -12.87 -2.70
CA GLY A 153 10.84 -14.14 -3.06
C GLY A 153 12.34 -14.17 -2.82
N VAL A 154 13.04 -13.08 -3.10
CA VAL A 154 14.48 -12.95 -2.89
C VAL A 154 14.79 -12.70 -1.41
N ALA A 155 14.14 -11.72 -0.79
CA ALA A 155 14.43 -11.32 0.59
C ALA A 155 14.13 -12.42 1.61
N GLY A 156 13.11 -13.25 1.37
CA GLY A 156 12.77 -14.37 2.25
C GLY A 156 13.82 -15.48 2.32
N ARG A 157 14.77 -15.50 1.36
CA ARG A 157 15.89 -16.46 1.31
C ARG A 157 17.21 -15.91 1.82
N ILE A 158 17.23 -14.65 2.24
CA ILE A 158 18.41 -13.98 2.76
C ILE A 158 18.51 -14.26 4.24
N GLU A 159 19.50 -15.06 4.65
CA GLU A 159 19.75 -15.40 6.05
C GLU A 159 20.31 -14.21 6.85
N MET A 160 21.15 -13.40 6.20
CA MET A 160 21.79 -12.23 6.82
C MET A 160 21.16 -10.92 6.29
N PRO A 161 20.24 -10.29 7.02
CA PRO A 161 19.55 -9.08 6.56
C PRO A 161 20.51 -7.95 6.15
N ALA A 162 21.63 -7.78 6.87
CA ALA A 162 22.65 -6.78 6.54
C ALA A 162 23.24 -6.99 5.14
N ALA A 163 23.58 -8.24 4.77
CA ALA A 163 24.09 -8.56 3.43
C ALA A 163 23.02 -8.29 2.34
N GLY A 164 21.75 -8.52 2.65
CA GLY A 164 20.62 -8.18 1.78
C GLY A 164 20.57 -6.68 1.46
N PHE A 165 20.75 -5.83 2.46
CA PHE A 165 20.78 -4.37 2.25
C PHE A 165 21.99 -3.91 1.44
N VAL A 166 23.15 -4.55 1.58
CA VAL A 166 24.31 -4.29 0.73
C VAL A 166 24.01 -4.64 -0.75
N GLY A 167 23.44 -5.83 -0.99
CA GLY A 167 23.01 -6.23 -2.33
C GLY A 167 21.97 -5.27 -2.93
N ALA A 168 20.99 -4.87 -2.14
CA ALA A 168 19.99 -3.90 -2.56
C ALA A 168 20.59 -2.53 -2.88
N SER A 169 21.62 -2.07 -2.13
CA SER A 169 22.31 -0.82 -2.43
C SER A 169 22.97 -0.82 -3.79
N ILE A 170 23.58 -1.93 -4.18
CA ILE A 170 24.20 -2.09 -5.52
C ILE A 170 23.13 -1.98 -6.61
N VAL A 171 21.99 -2.66 -6.45
CA VAL A 171 20.88 -2.58 -7.40
C VAL A 171 20.36 -1.14 -7.51
N MET A 172 20.30 -0.41 -6.41
CA MET A 172 19.85 0.99 -6.41
C MET A 172 20.84 1.92 -7.11
N VAL A 173 22.17 1.71 -6.97
CA VAL A 173 23.18 2.47 -7.73
C VAL A 173 23.01 2.23 -9.22
N LEU A 174 22.87 0.98 -9.64
CA LEU A 174 22.63 0.64 -11.05
C LEU A 174 21.34 1.26 -11.56
N SER A 175 20.28 1.25 -10.75
CA SER A 175 19.00 1.88 -11.08
C SER A 175 19.12 3.39 -11.22
N SER A 176 19.93 4.04 -10.39
CA SER A 176 20.23 5.47 -10.50
C SER A 176 20.84 5.81 -11.87
N LEU A 177 21.83 5.03 -12.31
CA LEU A 177 22.48 5.22 -13.62
C LEU A 177 21.49 4.95 -14.77
N LEU A 178 20.72 3.87 -14.70
CA LEU A 178 19.72 3.53 -15.70
C LEU A 178 18.61 4.58 -15.79
N ALA A 179 18.25 5.24 -14.69
CA ALA A 179 17.22 6.27 -14.70
C ALA A 179 17.60 7.47 -15.59
N LEU A 180 18.86 7.84 -15.65
CA LEU A 180 19.34 8.92 -16.53
C LEU A 180 19.14 8.60 -18.02
N VAL A 181 19.14 7.30 -18.38
CA VAL A 181 19.04 6.86 -19.77
C VAL A 181 17.60 6.49 -20.15
N LEU A 182 16.90 5.76 -19.28
CA LEU A 182 15.61 5.14 -19.61
C LEU A 182 14.39 6.02 -19.27
N VAL A 183 14.55 6.98 -18.35
CA VAL A 183 13.42 7.85 -17.96
C VAL A 183 13.31 9.01 -18.94
N PRO A 184 12.13 9.19 -19.58
CA PRO A 184 11.92 10.31 -20.50
C PRO A 184 11.69 11.63 -19.75
N ASP A 185 11.95 12.75 -20.41
CA ASP A 185 11.60 14.07 -19.91
C ASP A 185 10.10 14.37 -20.07
N PHE A 186 9.58 15.34 -19.32
CA PHE A 186 8.20 15.78 -19.44
C PHE A 186 7.97 16.57 -20.73
N ASN A 187 6.90 16.25 -21.46
CA ASN A 187 6.56 16.92 -22.71
C ASN A 187 5.81 18.24 -22.52
N LYS A 188 5.22 18.50 -21.35
CA LYS A 188 4.35 19.69 -21.12
C LYS A 188 4.49 20.22 -19.69
N SER A 189 4.65 21.54 -19.56
CA SER A 189 4.50 22.26 -18.31
C SER A 189 3.00 22.54 -18.06
N PHE A 190 2.41 21.93 -17.04
CA PHE A 190 1.02 22.15 -16.67
C PHE A 190 0.95 22.74 -15.26
N ILE A 191 0.74 24.04 -15.16
CA ILE A 191 0.50 24.71 -13.88
C ILE A 191 -0.99 25.06 -13.81
N ARG A 192 -1.75 24.28 -13.04
CA ARG A 192 -3.14 24.62 -12.72
C ARG A 192 -3.23 24.94 -11.23
N THR A 193 -3.19 26.20 -10.90
CA THR A 193 -3.33 26.71 -9.53
C THR A 193 -4.80 27.01 -9.22
N ARG A 194 -5.39 26.28 -8.27
CA ARG A 194 -6.67 26.66 -7.63
C ARG A 194 -6.38 27.40 -6.31
N SER A 195 -7.26 28.35 -5.93
CA SER A 195 -7.11 29.09 -4.68
C SER A 195 -7.22 28.21 -3.43
N PRO A 196 -6.39 28.41 -2.38
CA PRO A 196 -6.36 27.57 -1.19
C PRO A 196 -7.65 27.54 -0.37
N GLU A 197 -8.39 28.65 -0.32
CA GLU A 197 -9.61 28.78 0.51
C GLU A 197 -10.79 27.95 -0.01
N GLN A 198 -11.03 27.94 -1.31
CA GLN A 198 -12.08 27.11 -1.93
C GLN A 198 -11.80 25.61 -1.72
N ARG A 199 -10.52 25.24 -1.69
CA ARG A 199 -10.08 23.86 -1.47
C ARG A 199 -10.41 23.36 -0.06
N SER A 200 -10.20 24.19 0.97
CA SER A 200 -10.45 23.83 2.38
C SER A 200 -11.95 23.56 2.64
N GLN A 201 -12.84 24.43 2.14
CA GLN A 201 -14.29 24.24 2.30
C GLN A 201 -14.80 22.97 1.60
N GLN A 202 -14.30 22.69 0.39
CA GLN A 202 -14.66 21.47 -0.34
C GLN A 202 -14.22 20.21 0.39
N VAL A 203 -13.00 20.19 0.94
CA VAL A 203 -12.49 19.07 1.75
C VAL A 203 -13.38 18.83 2.96
N ARG A 204 -13.75 19.88 3.69
CA ARG A 204 -14.60 19.76 4.87
C ARG A 204 -15.99 19.19 4.51
N LYS A 205 -16.62 19.69 3.46
CA LYS A 205 -17.91 19.17 2.96
C LYS A 205 -17.82 17.69 2.59
N LEU A 206 -16.75 17.31 1.88
CA LEU A 206 -16.52 15.93 1.45
C LEU A 206 -16.36 14.98 2.65
N LEU A 207 -15.61 15.38 3.67
CA LEU A 207 -15.41 14.56 4.86
C LEU A 207 -16.67 14.38 5.72
N HIS A 208 -17.63 15.30 5.65
CA HIS A 208 -18.94 15.18 6.34
C HIS A 208 -20.02 14.47 5.50
N SER A 209 -19.70 14.04 4.29
CA SER A 209 -20.56 13.27 3.40
C SER A 209 -20.40 11.75 3.60
N PRO A 210 -21.19 10.90 2.91
CA PRO A 210 -20.99 9.45 2.88
C PRO A 210 -19.54 9.04 2.52
N PHE A 211 -18.84 9.85 1.71
CA PHE A 211 -17.43 9.68 1.43
C PHE A 211 -16.56 9.60 2.69
N GLY A 212 -16.81 10.47 3.68
CA GLY A 212 -16.00 10.50 4.91
C GLY A 212 -16.10 9.19 5.71
N ILE A 213 -17.31 8.62 5.82
CA ILE A 213 -17.54 7.33 6.49
C ILE A 213 -16.85 6.20 5.72
N MET A 214 -16.99 6.18 4.40
CA MET A 214 -16.33 5.21 3.54
C MET A 214 -14.80 5.32 3.65
N ALA A 215 -14.25 6.52 3.59
CA ALA A 215 -12.82 6.75 3.71
C ALA A 215 -12.27 6.36 5.09
N LEU A 216 -13.03 6.59 6.18
CA LEU A 216 -12.67 6.13 7.51
C LEU A 216 -12.68 4.60 7.61
N GLY A 217 -13.73 3.94 7.11
CA GLY A 217 -13.80 2.48 7.02
C GLY A 217 -12.61 1.89 6.25
N TRP A 218 -12.26 2.50 5.12
CA TRP A 218 -11.07 2.14 4.34
C TRP A 218 -9.77 2.35 5.12
N GLY A 219 -9.62 3.48 5.81
CA GLY A 219 -8.44 3.75 6.66
C GLY A 219 -8.25 2.69 7.74
N LEU A 220 -9.34 2.23 8.38
CA LEU A 220 -9.31 1.13 9.35
C LEU A 220 -8.93 -0.21 8.72
N LEU A 221 -9.38 -0.48 7.50
CA LEU A 221 -9.01 -1.70 6.76
C LEU A 221 -7.53 -1.66 6.35
N CYS A 222 -7.00 -0.51 5.95
CA CYS A 222 -5.59 -0.31 5.70
C CYS A 222 -4.76 -0.47 6.98
N PHE A 223 -5.20 0.10 8.09
CA PHE A 223 -4.60 -0.11 9.41
C PHE A 223 -4.55 -1.61 9.76
N ALA A 224 -5.67 -2.32 9.65
CA ALA A 224 -5.77 -3.74 9.96
C ALA A 224 -4.86 -4.61 9.07
N ALA A 225 -4.74 -4.27 7.80
CA ALA A 225 -3.82 -4.95 6.89
C ALA A 225 -2.37 -4.72 7.27
N GLN A 226 -2.00 -3.46 7.55
CA GLN A 226 -0.62 -3.07 7.81
C GLN A 226 -0.12 -3.50 9.19
N ILE A 227 -0.97 -3.53 10.22
CA ILE A 227 -0.54 -3.95 11.55
C ILE A 227 -0.04 -5.41 11.56
N LEU A 228 -0.58 -6.26 10.68
CA LEU A 228 -0.10 -7.62 10.43
C LEU A 228 1.11 -7.67 9.52
N PHE A 229 1.12 -6.79 8.49
CA PHE A 229 2.07 -6.90 7.39
C PHE A 229 3.43 -6.29 7.74
N LEU A 230 3.47 -5.24 8.59
CA LEU A 230 4.71 -4.59 8.98
C LEU A 230 5.70 -5.53 9.72
N PRO A 231 5.27 -6.35 10.71
CA PRO A 231 6.13 -7.31 11.37
C PRO A 231 6.10 -8.70 10.72
N PHE A 232 5.55 -8.84 9.51
CA PHE A 232 5.13 -10.11 8.91
C PHE A 232 6.14 -11.26 9.06
N PRO A 233 7.43 -11.16 8.67
CA PRO A 233 8.36 -12.30 8.75
C PRO A 233 8.64 -12.73 10.19
N VAL A 234 8.68 -11.75 11.10
CA VAL A 234 8.91 -12.02 12.53
C VAL A 234 7.64 -12.56 13.19
N LEU A 235 6.47 -12.02 12.84
CA LEU A 235 5.19 -12.57 13.29
C LEU A 235 5.01 -14.02 12.87
N MET A 236 5.37 -14.38 11.63
CA MET A 236 5.29 -15.76 11.14
C MET A 236 6.23 -16.67 11.92
N ARG A 237 7.45 -16.22 12.22
CA ARG A 237 8.44 -17.01 12.93
C ARG A 237 8.11 -17.14 14.43
N GLU A 238 7.82 -16.04 15.12
CA GLU A 238 7.69 -16.02 16.58
C GLU A 238 6.32 -16.54 17.07
N VAL A 239 5.26 -16.31 16.30
CA VAL A 239 3.89 -16.69 16.70
C VAL A 239 3.46 -18.01 16.06
N PHE A 240 3.77 -18.18 14.78
CA PHE A 240 3.31 -19.35 14.02
C PHE A 240 4.43 -20.36 13.72
N GLN A 241 5.66 -20.13 14.21
CA GLN A 241 6.82 -21.00 13.99
C GLN A 241 7.08 -21.33 12.51
N ILE A 242 6.66 -20.43 11.61
CA ILE A 242 6.81 -20.57 10.16
C ILE A 242 8.03 -19.77 9.71
N MET A 243 8.98 -20.48 9.07
CA MET A 243 10.21 -19.86 8.58
C MET A 243 9.93 -18.78 7.53
N PRO A 244 10.71 -17.69 7.49
CA PRO A 244 10.55 -16.58 6.54
C PRO A 244 10.51 -17.03 5.08
N GLU A 245 11.27 -18.06 4.72
CA GLU A 245 11.29 -18.63 3.37
C GLU A 245 9.91 -19.16 2.93
N HIS A 246 9.22 -19.92 3.80
CA HIS A 246 7.91 -20.46 3.49
C HIS A 246 6.86 -19.35 3.41
N SER A 247 6.84 -18.43 4.39
CA SER A 247 5.87 -17.35 4.43
C SER A 247 6.05 -16.38 3.26
N SER A 248 7.29 -16.04 2.89
CA SER A 248 7.59 -15.18 1.73
C SER A 248 7.23 -15.84 0.40
N SER A 249 7.44 -17.16 0.29
CA SER A 249 7.04 -17.92 -0.90
C SER A 249 5.53 -17.90 -1.11
N VAL A 250 4.74 -18.06 -0.04
CA VAL A 250 3.27 -17.94 -0.12
C VAL A 250 2.84 -16.55 -0.52
N VAL A 251 3.44 -15.49 0.05
CA VAL A 251 3.15 -14.10 -0.33
C VAL A 251 3.50 -13.84 -1.80
N SER A 252 4.63 -14.36 -2.29
CA SER A 252 5.05 -14.22 -3.67
C SER A 252 4.10 -14.92 -4.63
N ILE A 253 3.76 -16.19 -4.39
CA ILE A 253 2.83 -16.98 -5.21
C ILE A 253 1.44 -16.32 -5.23
N SER A 254 0.93 -15.93 -4.06
CA SER A 254 -0.36 -15.25 -3.96
C SER A 254 -0.36 -13.90 -4.67
N GLY A 255 0.76 -13.18 -4.69
CA GLY A 255 0.92 -11.93 -5.44
C GLY A 255 0.80 -12.14 -6.95
N ILE A 256 1.42 -13.19 -7.49
CA ILE A 256 1.29 -13.56 -8.93
C ILE A 256 -0.17 -13.87 -9.27
N ILE A 257 -0.85 -14.65 -8.42
CA ILE A 257 -2.25 -15.02 -8.63
C ILE A 257 -3.14 -13.77 -8.50
N ALA A 258 -2.88 -12.92 -7.51
CA ALA A 258 -3.61 -11.68 -7.30
C ALA A 258 -3.55 -10.73 -8.51
N LEU A 259 -2.45 -10.72 -9.28
CA LEU A 259 -2.36 -9.95 -10.54
C LEU A 259 -3.44 -10.37 -11.55
N SER A 260 -3.76 -11.67 -11.63
CA SER A 260 -4.78 -12.17 -12.54
C SER A 260 -6.21 -11.74 -12.18
N PHE A 261 -6.43 -11.30 -10.94
CA PHE A 261 -7.75 -10.87 -10.46
C PHE A 261 -8.10 -9.43 -10.87
N TYR A 262 -7.15 -8.54 -11.19
CA TYR A 262 -7.46 -7.15 -11.54
C TYR A 262 -8.46 -7.01 -12.71
N PRO A 263 -8.33 -7.76 -13.81
CA PRO A 263 -9.35 -7.73 -14.89
C PRO A 263 -10.71 -8.26 -14.45
N ILE A 264 -10.72 -9.21 -13.50
CA ILE A 264 -11.96 -9.80 -12.97
C ILE A 264 -12.70 -8.82 -12.08
N VAL A 265 -11.95 -8.05 -11.26
CA VAL A 265 -12.52 -7.03 -10.36
C VAL A 265 -13.32 -5.99 -11.15
N GLY A 266 -12.82 -5.52 -12.29
CA GLY A 266 -13.54 -4.58 -13.15
C GLY A 266 -14.93 -5.11 -13.53
N LYS A 267 -15.02 -6.35 -14.03
CA LYS A 267 -16.29 -6.99 -14.39
C LYS A 267 -17.23 -7.20 -13.19
N LEU A 268 -16.66 -7.53 -12.02
CA LEU A 268 -17.46 -7.73 -10.80
C LEU A 268 -18.02 -6.41 -10.29
N THR A 269 -17.25 -5.32 -10.33
CA THR A 269 -17.70 -4.00 -9.92
C THR A 269 -18.77 -3.43 -10.86
N GLU A 270 -18.67 -3.72 -12.17
CA GLU A 270 -19.72 -3.37 -13.13
C GLU A 270 -21.03 -4.15 -12.87
N ARG A 271 -20.93 -5.44 -12.52
CA ARG A 271 -22.10 -6.31 -12.35
C ARG A 271 -22.77 -6.15 -10.98
N PHE A 272 -22.02 -6.03 -9.92
CA PHE A 272 -22.52 -6.06 -8.54
C PHE A 272 -22.44 -4.72 -7.82
N GLY A 273 -21.81 -3.70 -8.42
CA GLY A 273 -21.51 -2.42 -7.78
C GLY A 273 -20.20 -2.45 -6.99
N ALA A 274 -19.48 -1.33 -6.97
CA ALA A 274 -18.20 -1.21 -6.30
C ALA A 274 -18.31 -1.35 -4.77
N ASP A 275 -19.41 -0.86 -4.18
CA ASP A 275 -19.73 -0.95 -2.77
C ASP A 275 -19.88 -2.40 -2.29
N ASN A 276 -20.63 -3.24 -3.04
CA ASN A 276 -20.83 -4.65 -2.70
C ASN A 276 -19.52 -5.44 -2.78
N VAL A 277 -18.72 -5.20 -3.83
CA VAL A 277 -17.42 -5.86 -4.00
C VAL A 277 -16.47 -5.47 -2.86
N LEU A 278 -16.44 -4.17 -2.48
CA LEU A 278 -15.64 -3.68 -1.37
C LEU A 278 -16.06 -4.30 -0.04
N ILE A 279 -17.35 -4.27 0.29
CA ILE A 279 -17.87 -4.81 1.56
C ILE A 279 -17.59 -6.32 1.64
N THR A 280 -17.90 -7.08 0.59
CA THR A 280 -17.72 -8.53 0.58
C THR A 280 -16.24 -8.91 0.72
N SER A 281 -15.36 -8.29 -0.06
CA SER A 281 -13.91 -8.58 0.03
C SER A 281 -13.32 -8.17 1.37
N SER A 282 -13.80 -7.07 1.95
CA SER A 282 -13.40 -6.62 3.29
C SER A 282 -13.91 -7.57 4.39
N ALA A 283 -15.12 -8.10 4.26
CA ALA A 283 -15.66 -9.10 5.18
C ALA A 283 -14.86 -10.41 5.14
N VAL A 284 -14.50 -10.88 3.94
CA VAL A 284 -13.61 -12.05 3.79
C VAL A 284 -12.26 -11.77 4.47
N LYS A 285 -11.69 -10.60 4.29
CA LYS A 285 -10.43 -10.21 4.94
C LYS A 285 -10.54 -10.16 6.46
N ALA A 286 -11.63 -9.60 6.99
CA ALA A 286 -11.89 -9.59 8.44
C ALA A 286 -12.00 -11.02 8.99
N MET A 287 -12.69 -11.92 8.29
CA MET A 287 -12.78 -13.35 8.64
C MET A 287 -11.38 -14.00 8.68
N VAL A 288 -10.55 -13.72 7.66
CA VAL A 288 -9.15 -14.21 7.63
C VAL A 288 -8.39 -13.76 8.89
N PHE A 289 -8.54 -12.50 9.28
CA PHE A 289 -7.87 -12.00 10.49
C PHE A 289 -8.41 -12.61 11.78
N VAL A 290 -9.70 -12.93 11.85
CA VAL A 290 -10.29 -13.69 12.98
C VAL A 290 -9.67 -15.09 13.07
N VAL A 291 -9.54 -15.78 11.94
CA VAL A 291 -8.92 -17.12 11.91
C VAL A 291 -7.44 -17.03 12.30
N LEU A 292 -6.70 -16.04 11.80
CA LEU A 292 -5.30 -15.82 12.20
C LEU A 292 -5.18 -15.48 13.68
N ALA A 293 -6.11 -14.70 14.25
CA ALA A 293 -6.13 -14.40 15.68
C ALA A 293 -6.38 -15.67 16.51
N TYR A 294 -7.31 -16.52 16.10
CA TYR A 294 -7.53 -17.81 16.75
C TYR A 294 -6.27 -18.68 16.70
N CYS A 295 -5.66 -18.81 15.52
CA CYS A 295 -4.41 -19.57 15.37
C CYS A 295 -3.26 -18.96 16.20
N ALA A 296 -3.21 -17.65 16.40
CA ALA A 296 -2.14 -17.02 17.19
C ALA A 296 -2.18 -17.37 18.68
N PHE A 297 -3.38 -17.63 19.23
CA PHE A 297 -3.54 -18.05 20.65
C PHE A 297 -3.49 -19.56 20.86
N TYR A 298 -3.86 -20.34 19.86
CA TYR A 298 -3.99 -21.79 19.96
C TYR A 298 -3.10 -22.51 18.92
N TYR A 299 -1.96 -21.91 18.58
CA TYR A 299 -1.10 -22.46 17.53
C TYR A 299 -0.59 -23.86 17.91
N GLN A 300 -0.74 -24.76 16.95
CA GLN A 300 -0.15 -26.10 16.94
C GLN A 300 0.42 -26.32 15.53
N PRO A 301 1.45 -27.17 15.35
CA PRO A 301 2.09 -27.39 14.05
C PRO A 301 1.12 -27.80 12.94
N GLU A 302 0.02 -28.50 13.28
CA GLU A 302 -1.02 -28.92 12.36
C GLU A 302 -1.79 -27.74 11.75
N LEU A 303 -1.80 -26.58 12.42
CA LEU A 303 -2.45 -25.34 11.93
C LEU A 303 -1.59 -24.59 10.92
N MET A 304 -0.33 -24.98 10.69
CA MET A 304 0.58 -24.30 9.76
C MET A 304 -0.06 -24.11 8.37
N LEU A 305 -0.66 -25.16 7.83
CA LEU A 305 -1.30 -25.08 6.50
C LEU A 305 -2.46 -24.09 6.51
N ILE A 306 -3.26 -24.04 7.57
CA ILE A 306 -4.36 -23.09 7.73
C ILE A 306 -3.82 -21.65 7.74
N VAL A 307 -2.77 -21.38 8.51
CA VAL A 307 -2.13 -20.05 8.56
C VAL A 307 -1.64 -19.63 7.17
N LEU A 308 -0.92 -20.53 6.46
CA LEU A 308 -0.43 -20.25 5.10
C LEU A 308 -1.57 -20.01 4.11
N CYS A 309 -2.67 -20.79 4.19
CA CYS A 309 -3.88 -20.56 3.40
C CYS A 309 -4.52 -19.20 3.73
N MET A 310 -4.58 -18.80 5.00
CA MET A 310 -5.11 -17.49 5.38
C MET A 310 -4.25 -16.34 4.86
N VAL A 311 -2.91 -16.48 4.91
CA VAL A 311 -1.99 -15.51 4.30
C VAL A 311 -2.22 -15.40 2.79
N PHE A 312 -2.39 -16.53 2.12
CA PHE A 312 -2.70 -16.58 0.69
C PHE A 312 -4.01 -15.85 0.37
N VAL A 313 -5.10 -16.19 1.06
CA VAL A 313 -6.42 -15.55 0.87
C VAL A 313 -6.36 -14.05 1.18
N ASN A 314 -5.66 -13.67 2.24
CA ASN A 314 -5.45 -12.25 2.60
C ASN A 314 -4.84 -11.44 1.44
N ARG A 315 -3.85 -11.99 0.74
CA ARG A 315 -3.25 -11.34 -0.43
C ARG A 315 -4.21 -11.30 -1.63
N CYS A 316 -4.93 -12.38 -1.87
CA CYS A 316 -5.89 -12.47 -2.97
C CYS A 316 -7.10 -11.53 -2.82
N THR A 317 -7.48 -11.13 -1.59
CA THR A 317 -8.55 -10.13 -1.39
C THR A 317 -8.14 -8.71 -1.75
N TRP A 318 -6.84 -8.39 -1.74
CA TRP A 318 -6.34 -7.03 -1.90
C TRP A 318 -6.74 -6.34 -3.21
N PRO A 319 -6.63 -6.98 -4.41
CA PRO A 319 -7.06 -6.37 -5.67
C PRO A 319 -8.54 -5.95 -5.65
N PHE A 320 -9.42 -6.79 -5.08
CA PHE A 320 -10.85 -6.52 -4.99
C PHE A 320 -11.12 -5.30 -4.11
N MET A 321 -10.49 -5.23 -2.95
CA MET A 321 -10.64 -4.12 -2.03
C MET A 321 -10.07 -2.82 -2.63
N MET A 322 -8.86 -2.87 -3.18
CA MET A 322 -8.16 -1.68 -3.67
C MET A 322 -8.87 -1.04 -4.87
N ALA A 323 -9.25 -1.84 -5.86
CA ALA A 323 -9.90 -1.31 -7.05
C ALA A 323 -11.33 -0.83 -6.75
N SER A 324 -12.13 -1.60 -6.02
CA SER A 324 -13.50 -1.20 -5.67
C SER A 324 -13.56 0.02 -4.77
N SER A 325 -12.64 0.16 -3.80
CA SER A 325 -12.58 1.33 -2.93
C SER A 325 -12.23 2.61 -3.68
N GLN A 326 -11.33 2.56 -4.66
CA GLN A 326 -10.99 3.71 -5.50
C GLN A 326 -12.16 4.13 -6.40
N ILE A 327 -12.88 3.14 -6.99
CA ILE A 327 -14.07 3.41 -7.80
C ILE A 327 -15.15 4.08 -6.94
N GLN A 328 -15.42 3.54 -5.75
CA GLN A 328 -16.40 4.10 -4.84
C GLN A 328 -15.99 5.50 -4.36
N ALA A 329 -14.71 5.72 -4.03
CA ALA A 329 -14.21 7.05 -3.67
C ALA A 329 -14.40 8.08 -4.78
N ALA A 330 -14.23 7.68 -6.04
CA ALA A 330 -14.49 8.53 -7.18
C ALA A 330 -15.99 8.79 -7.41
N GLN A 331 -16.85 7.81 -7.15
CA GLN A 331 -18.31 7.94 -7.24
C GLN A 331 -18.86 8.87 -6.16
N LEU A 332 -18.38 8.76 -4.92
CA LEU A 332 -18.79 9.57 -3.77
C LEU A 332 -18.14 10.96 -3.72
N SER A 333 -17.38 11.37 -4.74
CA SER A 333 -16.68 12.67 -4.79
C SER A 333 -17.62 13.89 -4.78
N GLY A 334 -18.90 13.72 -5.16
CA GLY A 334 -19.89 14.80 -5.21
C GLY A 334 -19.44 15.99 -6.08
N GLU A 335 -19.50 17.19 -5.51
CA GLU A 335 -19.06 18.45 -6.17
C GLU A 335 -17.53 18.58 -6.25
N CYS A 336 -16.77 17.74 -5.54
CA CYS A 336 -15.32 17.74 -5.56
C CYS A 336 -14.79 17.08 -6.84
N SER A 337 -13.60 17.48 -7.28
CA SER A 337 -12.94 16.76 -8.36
C SER A 337 -12.57 15.33 -7.90
N LYS A 338 -12.80 14.35 -8.76
CA LYS A 338 -12.44 12.94 -8.50
C LYS A 338 -10.99 12.79 -8.04
N SER A 339 -10.06 13.54 -8.62
CA SER A 339 -8.65 13.56 -8.25
C SER A 339 -8.44 14.02 -6.79
N MET A 340 -9.18 15.06 -6.33
CA MET A 340 -9.08 15.55 -4.96
C MET A 340 -9.65 14.51 -3.97
N ALA A 341 -10.79 13.90 -4.31
CA ALA A 341 -11.38 12.84 -3.49
C ALA A 341 -10.42 11.65 -3.33
N LEU A 342 -9.83 11.18 -4.42
CA LEU A 342 -8.83 10.11 -4.38
C LEU A 342 -7.58 10.48 -3.57
N THR A 343 -7.11 11.73 -3.66
CA THR A 343 -5.98 12.20 -2.85
C THR A 343 -6.28 12.16 -1.36
N ILE A 344 -7.47 12.63 -0.95
CA ILE A 344 -7.91 12.60 0.45
C ILE A 344 -8.08 11.16 0.92
N PHE A 345 -8.69 10.31 0.10
CA PHE A 345 -8.86 8.90 0.35
C PHE A 345 -7.52 8.19 0.62
N MET A 346 -6.52 8.43 -0.22
CA MET A 346 -5.17 7.87 -0.05
C MET A 346 -4.44 8.45 1.18
N ALA A 347 -4.68 9.73 1.52
CA ALA A 347 -4.11 10.33 2.73
C ALA A 347 -4.66 9.66 3.99
N ILE A 348 -5.98 9.37 4.04
CA ILE A 348 -6.60 8.66 5.17
C ILE A 348 -6.04 7.22 5.29
N ALA A 349 -5.85 6.53 4.16
CA ALA A 349 -5.19 5.22 4.15
C ALA A 349 -3.75 5.29 4.71
N SER A 350 -2.99 6.32 4.33
CA SER A 350 -1.61 6.52 4.81
C SER A 350 -1.56 6.83 6.31
N ILE A 351 -2.54 7.57 6.85
CA ILE A 351 -2.68 7.77 8.30
C ILE A 351 -2.95 6.43 9.00
N GLY A 352 -3.84 5.59 8.46
CA GLY A 352 -4.09 4.24 8.97
C GLY A 352 -2.82 3.39 9.00
N ASN A 353 -2.05 3.41 7.91
CA ASN A 353 -0.79 2.69 7.80
C ASN A 353 0.26 3.17 8.82
N PHE A 354 0.39 4.47 9.03
CA PHE A 354 1.30 5.03 10.04
C PHE A 354 0.90 4.62 11.46
N LEU A 355 -0.37 4.81 11.80
CA LEU A 355 -0.90 4.46 13.13
C LEU A 355 -0.76 2.96 13.41
N SER A 356 -0.86 2.11 12.39
CA SER A 356 -0.70 0.66 12.54
C SER A 356 0.69 0.29 13.08
N GLY A 357 1.75 0.96 12.63
CA GLY A 357 3.10 0.72 13.12
C GLY A 357 3.28 1.17 14.58
N VAL A 358 2.73 2.35 14.93
CA VAL A 358 2.78 2.85 16.33
C VAL A 358 2.03 1.91 17.27
N ILE A 359 0.80 1.52 16.92
CA ILE A 359 -0.01 0.61 17.73
C ILE A 359 0.60 -0.79 17.78
N ASN A 360 1.21 -1.27 16.68
CA ASN A 360 1.95 -2.52 16.67
C ASN A 360 3.05 -2.54 17.75
N SER A 361 3.85 -1.46 17.83
CA SER A 361 4.90 -1.32 18.83
C SER A 361 4.33 -1.37 20.25
N MET A 362 3.25 -0.63 20.52
CA MET A 362 2.60 -0.58 21.83
C MET A 362 2.00 -1.92 22.24
N VAL A 363 1.27 -2.58 21.34
CA VAL A 363 0.65 -3.89 21.59
C VAL A 363 1.73 -4.95 21.83
N THR A 364 2.77 -4.99 20.99
CA THR A 364 3.86 -5.97 21.14
C THR A 364 4.60 -5.78 22.46
N ALA A 365 4.82 -4.52 22.90
CA ALA A 365 5.50 -4.22 24.16
C ALA A 365 4.66 -4.59 25.40
N SER A 366 3.34 -4.41 25.35
CA SER A 366 2.47 -4.57 26.52
C SER A 366 1.80 -5.93 26.61
N LEU A 367 1.39 -6.50 25.47
CA LEU A 367 0.58 -7.73 25.42
C LEU A 367 1.32 -8.89 24.72
N GLY A 368 2.32 -8.58 23.88
CA GLY A 368 3.03 -9.55 23.07
C GLY A 368 2.49 -9.61 21.62
N MET A 369 3.33 -10.20 20.75
CA MET A 369 3.07 -10.22 19.30
C MET A 369 1.85 -11.08 18.92
N SER A 370 1.48 -12.07 19.71
CA SER A 370 0.32 -12.93 19.49
C SER A 370 -1.03 -12.15 19.48
N TYR A 371 -1.06 -10.94 20.07
CA TYR A 371 -2.25 -10.08 20.06
C TYR A 371 -2.40 -9.27 18.76
N ILE A 372 -1.38 -9.18 17.93
CA ILE A 372 -1.42 -8.39 16.68
C ILE A 372 -2.54 -8.87 15.73
N PRO A 373 -2.73 -10.17 15.46
CA PRO A 373 -3.85 -10.64 14.63
C PRO A 373 -5.22 -10.31 15.22
N LEU A 374 -5.36 -10.30 16.56
CA LEU A 374 -6.61 -9.92 17.21
C LEU A 374 -6.95 -8.43 17.00
N VAL A 375 -5.98 -7.55 17.15
CA VAL A 375 -6.15 -6.11 16.87
C VAL A 375 -6.53 -5.89 15.41
N ALA A 376 -5.88 -6.60 14.48
CA ALA A 376 -6.24 -6.56 13.07
C ALA A 376 -7.68 -7.01 12.81
N ALA A 377 -8.11 -8.13 13.46
CA ALA A 377 -9.47 -8.66 13.32
C ALA A 377 -10.52 -7.68 13.82
N ILE A 378 -10.32 -7.10 15.00
CA ILE A 378 -11.25 -6.11 15.59
C ILE A 378 -11.34 -4.88 14.67
N THR A 379 -10.21 -4.33 14.26
CA THR A 379 -10.17 -3.11 13.46
C THR A 379 -10.79 -3.32 12.07
N ALA A 380 -10.49 -4.47 11.43
CA ALA A 380 -11.10 -4.82 10.15
C ALA A 380 -12.62 -4.99 10.27
N SER A 381 -13.09 -5.65 11.34
CA SER A 381 -14.53 -5.83 11.60
C SER A 381 -15.25 -4.49 11.78
N VAL A 382 -14.66 -3.55 12.53
CA VAL A 382 -15.19 -2.18 12.66
C VAL A 382 -15.22 -1.47 11.30
N GLY A 383 -14.16 -1.61 10.50
CA GLY A 383 -14.11 -1.05 9.14
C GLY A 383 -15.24 -1.58 8.25
N VAL A 384 -15.49 -2.89 8.27
CA VAL A 384 -16.61 -3.53 7.54
C VAL A 384 -17.96 -3.01 8.00
N VAL A 385 -18.17 -2.90 9.31
CA VAL A 385 -19.43 -2.37 9.87
C VAL A 385 -19.69 -0.93 9.42
N LEU A 386 -18.64 -0.08 9.37
CA LEU A 386 -18.77 1.29 8.88
C LEU A 386 -19.14 1.32 7.38
N LEU A 387 -18.50 0.48 6.54
CA LEU A 387 -18.82 0.41 5.12
C LEU A 387 -20.26 -0.07 4.89
N PHE A 388 -20.70 -1.09 5.63
CA PHE A 388 -22.06 -1.60 5.57
C PHE A 388 -23.09 -0.56 6.02
N GLY A 389 -22.82 0.13 7.13
CA GLY A 389 -23.68 1.18 7.67
C GLY A 389 -23.81 2.38 6.71
N ASN A 390 -22.73 2.73 6.00
CA ASN A 390 -22.75 3.79 4.99
C ASN A 390 -23.69 3.43 3.83
N LYS A 391 -23.58 2.22 3.31
CA LYS A 391 -24.44 1.71 2.24
C LYS A 391 -25.92 1.72 2.66
N TYR A 392 -26.24 1.30 3.88
CA TYR A 392 -27.61 1.27 4.37
C TYR A 392 -28.22 2.69 4.49
N ARG A 393 -27.40 3.70 4.80
CA ARG A 393 -27.82 5.11 4.80
C ARG A 393 -28.16 5.62 3.40
N GLU A 394 -27.34 5.28 2.40
CA GLU A 394 -27.59 5.66 1.00
C GLU A 394 -28.92 5.07 0.52
N LEU A 395 -29.16 3.80 0.73
CA LEU A 395 -30.40 3.13 0.34
C LEU A 395 -31.65 3.75 1.00
N ARG A 396 -31.58 4.16 2.27
CA ARG A 396 -32.69 4.84 2.94
C ARG A 396 -32.95 6.24 2.36
N HIS A 397 -31.90 6.95 2.01
CA HIS A 397 -32.05 8.30 1.45
C HIS A 397 -32.74 8.25 0.10
N ASP A 398 -32.40 7.29 -0.76
CA ASP A 398 -33.01 7.11 -2.07
C ASP A 398 -34.50 6.74 -1.96
N GLN A 399 -34.87 5.86 -1.01
CA GLN A 399 -36.28 5.48 -0.78
C GLN A 399 -37.15 6.65 -0.30
N HIS A 400 -36.59 7.66 0.38
CA HIS A 400 -37.33 8.84 0.81
C HIS A 400 -37.52 9.88 -0.30
N ILE A 401 -36.67 9.87 -1.33
CA ILE A 401 -36.78 10.78 -2.48
C ILE A 401 -37.85 10.28 -3.46
N ASP A 402 -38.01 8.95 -3.59
CA ASP A 402 -38.99 8.33 -4.52
C ASP A 402 -40.42 8.26 -4.00
N GLN A 403 -40.70 8.69 -2.76
CA GLN A 403 -42.07 8.82 -2.30
C GLN A 403 -42.71 10.03 -3.00
N PRO A 404 -43.75 9.81 -3.83
CA PRO A 404 -44.48 10.91 -4.43
C PRO A 404 -45.03 11.81 -3.32
N LYS A 405 -44.64 13.08 -3.32
CA LYS A 405 -45.27 14.09 -2.47
C LYS A 405 -46.74 14.07 -2.79
N HIS A 406 -47.57 13.38 -1.97
CA HIS A 406 -49.01 13.61 -1.98
C HIS A 406 -49.22 15.06 -1.55
N TYR A 407 -49.40 15.93 -2.56
CA TYR A 407 -50.01 17.25 -2.33
C TYR A 407 -51.47 17.02 -2.00
N PRO A 408 -51.97 17.61 -0.90
CA PRO A 408 -53.37 17.60 -0.56
C PRO A 408 -54.24 18.35 -1.57
#